data_27d7b443bc9e3d28b41fefd7059e796b
#
_entry.id   27d7b443bc9e3d28b41fefd7059e796b
#
_cell.length_a   1.000
_cell.length_b   1.000
_cell.length_c   1.000
_cell.angle_alpha   90.00
_cell.angle_beta   90.00
_cell.angle_gamma   90.00
#
_symmetry.space_group_name_H-M   'P 1'
#
loop_
_entity.id
_entity.type
_entity.pdbx_description
1 polymer ?
#
loop_
_entity_poly.entity_id
_entity_poly.type
_entity_poly.pdbx_seq_one_letter_code
_entity_poly.pdbx_strand_id
1 'polypeptide(L)'
;AEQGDWLASHGERFALLADNGIGWAIADLALHTRELPCVPLPGFFTAQQVQHALDDAGVDCLLTDDPRRVRQLLDGWHTVGASGRSGFALFRRRLDPALRPALPLGTAKITYTSGSTGQPKGVCLGGTQLDTIARSLAEATRTLDIERHLCLLPLATLLENIAGIYAPLLAEATCLLPPASVTGMSYAGPNVQRLLGCITESEPQSLVLVPELLRLLVAAAGRGWRAPPSLQFVAVGGAPVSIELLERAGKVRLPVFEGY
;
A
#
# COMPACT_ATOMS: atom_id res chain seq x y z
N ALA A 1 -4.25 3.25 -19.77
CA ALA A 1 -3.35 3.58 -20.90
C ALA A 1 -2.91 5.04 -20.80
N GLU A 2 -3.78 6.04 -20.97
CA GLU A 2 -3.44 7.49 -20.99
C GLU A 2 -2.59 7.97 -19.80
N GLN A 3 -2.93 7.56 -18.57
CA GLN A 3 -2.17 7.94 -17.38
C GLN A 3 -0.73 7.41 -17.42
N GLY A 4 -0.56 6.17 -17.87
CA GLY A 4 0.75 5.56 -17.98
C GLY A 4 1.61 6.21 -19.08
N ASP A 5 1.01 6.56 -20.21
CA ASP A 5 1.69 7.25 -21.31
C ASP A 5 2.16 8.64 -20.87
N TRP A 6 1.30 9.35 -20.15
CA TRP A 6 1.65 10.64 -19.57
C TRP A 6 2.82 10.53 -18.58
N LEU A 7 2.81 9.54 -17.68
CA LEU A 7 3.92 9.30 -16.75
C LEU A 7 5.21 8.99 -17.50
N ALA A 8 5.20 8.06 -18.48
CA ALA A 8 6.37 7.68 -19.26
C ALA A 8 7.01 8.86 -20.02
N SER A 9 6.23 9.88 -20.37
CA SER A 9 6.76 11.09 -21.02
C SER A 9 7.47 12.04 -20.05
N HIS A 10 7.36 11.85 -18.73
CA HIS A 10 7.90 12.76 -17.73
C HIS A 10 9.11 12.23 -16.99
N GLY A 11 9.32 10.92 -16.93
CA GLY A 11 10.47 10.34 -16.24
C GLY A 11 10.57 8.83 -16.39
N GLU A 12 11.55 8.25 -15.69
CA GLU A 12 11.90 6.84 -15.82
C GLU A 12 11.71 6.05 -14.52
N ARG A 13 11.84 6.71 -13.36
CA ARG A 13 11.69 6.08 -12.04
C ARG A 13 10.87 6.98 -11.12
N PHE A 14 9.82 6.42 -10.59
CA PHE A 14 8.82 7.15 -9.86
C PHE A 14 8.84 6.81 -8.37
N ALA A 15 8.56 7.79 -7.53
CA ALA A 15 8.14 7.56 -6.17
C ALA A 15 6.69 7.99 -5.99
N LEU A 16 5.99 7.33 -5.07
CA LEU A 16 4.60 7.60 -4.74
C LEU A 16 4.50 7.87 -3.24
N LEU A 17 4.36 9.15 -2.88
CA LEU A 17 4.26 9.64 -1.50
C LEU A 17 2.88 10.27 -1.31
N ALA A 18 1.89 9.45 -0.97
CA ALA A 18 0.50 9.86 -0.81
C ALA A 18 -0.24 8.95 0.16
N ASP A 19 -1.37 9.43 0.69
CA ASP A 19 -2.29 8.63 1.50
C ASP A 19 -3.07 7.62 0.64
N ASN A 20 -3.75 6.69 1.29
CA ASN A 20 -4.64 5.75 0.63
C ASN A 20 -5.73 6.50 -0.13
N GLY A 21 -6.09 5.98 -1.30
CA GLY A 21 -7.14 6.55 -2.14
C GLY A 21 -7.11 6.04 -3.57
N ILE A 22 -8.13 6.37 -4.32
CA ILE A 22 -8.26 5.99 -5.75
C ILE A 22 -7.09 6.54 -6.57
N GLY A 23 -6.65 7.77 -6.28
CA GLY A 23 -5.50 8.39 -6.97
C GLY A 23 -4.21 7.57 -6.80
N TRP A 24 -3.98 7.01 -5.60
CA TRP A 24 -2.85 6.14 -5.31
C TRP A 24 -2.90 4.87 -6.17
N ALA A 25 -4.04 4.18 -6.17
CA ALA A 25 -4.22 2.95 -6.95
C ALA A 25 -4.07 3.20 -8.46
N ILE A 26 -4.65 4.28 -8.99
CA ILE A 26 -4.51 4.66 -10.40
C ILE A 26 -3.05 4.92 -10.77
N ALA A 27 -2.31 5.64 -9.93
CA ALA A 27 -0.90 5.94 -10.19
C ALA A 27 -0.04 4.67 -10.17
N ASP A 28 -0.20 3.83 -9.15
CA ASP A 28 0.56 2.59 -8.98
C ASP A 28 0.31 1.61 -10.14
N LEU A 29 -0.96 1.36 -10.49
CA LEU A 29 -1.34 0.48 -11.60
C LEU A 29 -0.89 1.04 -12.97
N ALA A 30 -0.91 2.36 -13.16
CA ALA A 30 -0.43 2.99 -14.38
C ALA A 30 1.09 2.82 -14.55
N LEU A 31 1.86 2.96 -13.46
CA LEU A 31 3.30 2.70 -13.46
C LEU A 31 3.60 1.22 -13.72
N HIS A 32 2.88 0.32 -13.04
CA HIS A 32 3.05 -1.12 -13.22
C HIS A 32 2.77 -1.57 -14.66
N THR A 33 1.67 -1.11 -15.27
CA THR A 33 1.30 -1.48 -16.65
C THR A 33 2.24 -0.92 -17.71
N ARG A 34 3.06 0.07 -17.39
CA ARG A 34 4.10 0.64 -18.25
C ARG A 34 5.50 0.17 -17.91
N GLU A 35 5.63 -0.77 -16.98
CA GLU A 35 6.91 -1.31 -16.51
C GLU A 35 7.85 -0.19 -16.00
N LEU A 36 7.26 0.89 -15.45
CA LEU A 36 8.01 2.00 -14.86
C LEU A 36 8.28 1.71 -13.38
N PRO A 37 9.55 1.62 -12.96
CA PRO A 37 9.89 1.37 -11.57
C PRO A 37 9.25 2.38 -10.61
N CYS A 38 8.54 1.86 -9.60
CA CYS A 38 7.86 2.64 -8.59
C CYS A 38 8.43 2.37 -7.20
N VAL A 39 8.70 3.43 -6.44
CA VAL A 39 9.04 3.39 -5.02
C VAL A 39 7.84 3.89 -4.22
N PRO A 40 6.99 3.00 -3.67
CA PRO A 40 5.97 3.39 -2.72
C PRO A 40 6.64 3.87 -1.43
N LEU A 41 6.42 5.11 -1.05
CA LEU A 41 7.00 5.71 0.15
C LEU A 41 5.97 5.73 1.27
N PRO A 42 6.21 5.00 2.38
CA PRO A 42 5.33 5.07 3.53
C PRO A 42 5.27 6.49 4.10
N GLY A 43 4.06 6.96 4.43
CA GLY A 43 3.87 8.30 4.98
C GLY A 43 4.55 8.53 6.34
N PHE A 44 4.97 7.45 7.03
CA PHE A 44 5.72 7.53 8.29
C PHE A 44 7.23 7.69 8.13
N PHE A 45 7.75 7.65 6.92
CA PHE A 45 9.18 7.90 6.70
C PHE A 45 9.53 9.33 7.09
N THR A 46 10.64 9.47 7.81
CA THR A 46 11.25 10.77 8.08
C THR A 46 11.77 11.40 6.78
N ALA A 47 12.02 12.70 6.80
CA ALA A 47 12.63 13.39 5.65
C ALA A 47 13.92 12.71 5.17
N GLN A 48 14.76 12.30 6.11
CA GLN A 48 16.02 11.60 5.80
C GLN A 48 15.79 10.23 5.16
N GLN A 49 14.80 9.47 5.61
CA GLN A 49 14.44 8.18 5.02
C GLN A 49 13.85 8.33 3.63
N VAL A 50 12.99 9.35 3.43
CA VAL A 50 12.45 9.68 2.11
C VAL A 50 13.58 10.05 1.16
N GLN A 51 14.46 10.98 1.55
CA GLN A 51 15.60 11.39 0.73
C GLN A 51 16.51 10.21 0.39
N HIS A 52 16.85 9.39 1.39
CA HIS A 52 17.65 8.17 1.18
C HIS A 52 17.02 7.23 0.15
N ALA A 53 15.72 6.92 0.27
CA ALA A 53 15.04 6.02 -0.66
C ALA A 53 14.99 6.58 -2.09
N LEU A 54 14.80 7.90 -2.24
CA LEU A 54 14.81 8.57 -3.53
C LEU A 54 16.18 8.53 -4.20
N ASP A 55 17.25 8.71 -3.44
CA ASP A 55 18.63 8.71 -3.94
C ASP A 55 19.11 7.30 -4.26
N ASP A 56 18.91 6.35 -3.33
CA ASP A 56 19.29 4.95 -3.46
C ASP A 56 18.61 4.27 -4.66
N ALA A 57 17.32 4.58 -4.91
CA ALA A 57 16.62 4.07 -6.09
C ALA A 57 16.84 4.89 -7.36
N GLY A 58 17.51 6.04 -7.29
CA GLY A 58 17.70 6.94 -8.43
C GLY A 58 16.38 7.45 -9.01
N VAL A 59 15.43 7.83 -8.14
CA VAL A 59 14.12 8.35 -8.51
C VAL A 59 14.26 9.75 -9.10
N ASP A 60 13.65 10.00 -10.25
CA ASP A 60 13.62 11.30 -10.93
C ASP A 60 12.24 11.98 -10.91
N CYS A 61 11.18 11.22 -10.63
CA CYS A 61 9.81 11.71 -10.55
C CYS A 61 9.13 11.31 -9.24
N LEU A 62 8.40 12.22 -8.61
CA LEU A 62 7.64 11.98 -7.38
C LEU A 62 6.19 12.45 -7.54
N LEU A 63 5.26 11.54 -7.28
CA LEU A 63 3.83 11.78 -7.26
C LEU A 63 3.36 11.94 -5.81
N THR A 64 2.54 12.95 -5.54
CA THR A 64 2.03 13.22 -4.19
C THR A 64 0.67 13.88 -4.19
N ASP A 65 -0.14 13.59 -3.17
CA ASP A 65 -1.37 14.30 -2.81
C ASP A 65 -1.11 15.53 -1.92
N ASP A 66 0.09 15.63 -1.33
CA ASP A 66 0.51 16.77 -0.50
C ASP A 66 1.76 17.48 -1.06
N PRO A 67 1.57 18.40 -2.05
CA PRO A 67 2.67 19.15 -2.62
C PRO A 67 3.41 20.06 -1.62
N ARG A 68 2.74 20.48 -0.53
CA ARG A 68 3.36 21.33 0.50
C ARG A 68 4.42 20.52 1.27
N ARG A 69 4.08 19.29 1.63
CA ARG A 69 4.99 18.36 2.29
C ARG A 69 6.25 18.14 1.48
N VAL A 70 6.13 17.87 0.18
CA VAL A 70 7.30 17.67 -0.70
C VAL A 70 8.22 18.89 -0.73
N ARG A 71 7.65 20.11 -0.87
CA ARG A 71 8.45 21.35 -0.84
C ARG A 71 9.16 21.61 0.49
N GLN A 72 8.63 21.10 1.59
CA GLN A 72 9.25 21.22 2.92
C GLN A 72 10.32 20.17 3.17
N LEU A 73 10.18 18.98 2.59
CA LEU A 73 11.06 17.85 2.85
C LEU A 73 12.23 17.74 1.89
N LEU A 74 12.08 18.22 0.65
CA LEU A 74 12.99 17.89 -0.46
C LEU A 74 13.44 19.14 -1.22
N ASP A 75 14.74 19.36 -1.23
CA ASP A 75 15.36 20.41 -2.04
C ASP A 75 15.64 19.93 -3.47
N GLY A 76 15.65 20.86 -4.43
CA GLY A 76 15.97 20.57 -5.83
C GLY A 76 14.87 19.87 -6.64
N TRP A 77 13.69 19.71 -6.05
CA TRP A 77 12.50 19.17 -6.75
C TRP A 77 11.61 20.30 -7.28
N HIS A 78 11.21 20.19 -8.53
CA HIS A 78 10.38 21.19 -9.21
C HIS A 78 9.03 20.61 -9.59
N THR A 79 7.95 21.36 -9.36
CA THR A 79 6.59 20.96 -9.79
C THR A 79 6.52 21.01 -11.31
N VAL A 80 6.07 19.93 -11.93
CA VAL A 80 5.85 19.82 -13.38
C VAL A 80 4.39 20.07 -13.74
N GLY A 81 3.46 19.61 -12.89
CA GLY A 81 2.01 19.73 -13.11
C GLY A 81 1.21 18.76 -12.26
N ALA A 82 -0.04 18.59 -12.60
CA ALA A 82 -0.91 17.58 -12.01
C ALA A 82 -0.98 16.34 -12.91
N SER A 83 -0.91 15.19 -12.31
CA SER A 83 -0.96 13.90 -12.96
C SER A 83 -2.42 13.53 -13.27
N GLY A 84 -2.89 13.82 -14.44
CA GLY A 84 -4.14 13.35 -15.06
C GLY A 84 -5.19 12.78 -14.10
N ARG A 85 -5.51 11.51 -14.25
CA ARG A 85 -6.60 10.84 -13.50
C ARG A 85 -6.31 10.61 -12.01
N SER A 86 -5.04 10.52 -11.59
CA SER A 86 -4.73 10.36 -10.15
C SER A 86 -4.94 11.65 -9.37
N GLY A 87 -4.90 12.81 -10.04
CA GLY A 87 -4.99 14.12 -9.41
C GLY A 87 -3.76 14.53 -8.60
N PHE A 88 -2.69 13.72 -8.62
CA PHE A 88 -1.48 13.99 -7.86
C PHE A 88 -0.61 15.05 -8.52
N ALA A 89 0.06 15.86 -7.69
CA ALA A 89 1.11 16.72 -8.16
C ALA A 89 2.33 15.89 -8.54
N LEU A 90 2.90 16.18 -9.71
CA LEU A 90 4.16 15.60 -10.16
C LEU A 90 5.29 16.58 -9.88
N PHE A 91 6.28 16.10 -9.15
CA PHE A 91 7.57 16.74 -8.97
C PHE A 91 8.64 16.00 -9.74
N ARG A 92 9.62 16.75 -10.24
CA ARG A 92 10.77 16.20 -10.96
C ARG A 92 12.07 16.82 -10.45
N ARG A 93 13.13 16.01 -10.42
CA ARG A 93 14.50 16.47 -10.22
C ARG A 93 15.38 16.04 -11.39
N ARG A 94 16.46 16.77 -11.59
CA ARG A 94 17.51 16.36 -12.53
C ARG A 94 18.48 15.41 -11.83
N LEU A 95 18.71 14.26 -12.45
CA LEU A 95 19.76 13.33 -12.04
C LEU A 95 20.77 13.22 -13.18
N ASP A 96 22.04 13.13 -12.81
CA ASP A 96 23.08 12.76 -13.76
C ASP A 96 22.88 11.27 -14.10
N PRO A 97 22.65 10.91 -15.38
CA PRO A 97 22.48 9.52 -15.78
C PRO A 97 23.67 8.62 -15.40
N ALA A 98 24.90 9.21 -15.36
CA ALA A 98 26.11 8.47 -15.00
C ALA A 98 26.17 8.08 -13.52
N LEU A 99 25.46 8.83 -12.65
CA LEU A 99 25.40 8.59 -11.21
C LEU A 99 24.15 7.81 -10.79
N ARG A 100 23.26 7.47 -11.74
CA ARG A 100 22.03 6.77 -11.44
C ARG A 100 22.30 5.30 -11.10
N PRO A 101 21.86 4.79 -9.94
CA PRO A 101 22.05 3.39 -9.57
C PRO A 101 21.45 2.44 -10.59
N ALA A 102 22.16 1.35 -10.93
CA ALA A 102 21.62 0.30 -11.79
C ALA A 102 20.57 -0.49 -11.03
N LEU A 103 19.43 -0.79 -11.67
CA LEU A 103 18.42 -1.69 -11.12
C LEU A 103 18.48 -3.05 -11.84
N PRO A 104 18.14 -4.15 -11.16
CA PRO A 104 17.92 -5.42 -11.82
C PRO A 104 16.89 -5.29 -12.96
N LEU A 105 17.12 -6.01 -14.06
CA LEU A 105 16.23 -6.00 -15.21
C LEU A 105 14.81 -6.44 -14.80
N GLY A 106 13.80 -5.73 -15.30
CA GLY A 106 12.39 -6.02 -15.01
C GLY A 106 11.92 -5.55 -13.63
N THR A 107 12.73 -4.75 -12.91
CA THR A 107 12.28 -4.13 -11.65
C THR A 107 11.06 -3.25 -11.90
N ALA A 108 9.93 -3.59 -11.29
CA ALA A 108 8.68 -2.82 -11.34
C ALA A 108 8.41 -2.06 -10.03
N LYS A 109 8.89 -2.58 -8.90
CA LYS A 109 8.66 -1.96 -7.60
C LYS A 109 9.89 -2.08 -6.71
N ILE A 110 10.19 -1.03 -5.94
CA ILE A 110 11.27 -1.03 -4.96
C ILE A 110 10.65 -0.71 -3.59
N THR A 111 10.59 -1.72 -2.72
CA THR A 111 10.00 -1.58 -1.39
C THR A 111 11.08 -1.44 -0.34
N TYR A 112 11.02 -0.38 0.46
CA TYR A 112 11.98 -0.13 1.52
C TYR A 112 11.53 -0.74 2.84
N THR A 113 12.41 -1.54 3.44
CA THR A 113 12.21 -2.15 4.76
C THR A 113 13.12 -1.47 5.79
N SER A 114 12.69 -1.45 7.07
CA SER A 114 13.53 -0.99 8.17
C SER A 114 14.73 -1.94 8.32
N GLY A 115 15.87 -1.57 7.71
CA GLY A 115 17.09 -2.38 7.84
C GLY A 115 17.59 -2.45 9.29
N SER A 116 18.19 -3.56 9.68
CA SER A 116 18.82 -3.76 11.00
C SER A 116 19.96 -2.76 11.30
N THR A 117 20.41 -2.01 10.30
CA THR A 117 21.50 -1.01 10.38
C THR A 117 20.98 0.43 10.51
N GLY A 118 19.67 0.64 10.70
CA GLY A 118 19.04 1.98 10.86
C GLY A 118 18.72 2.70 9.55
N GLN A 119 19.34 2.31 8.42
CA GLN A 119 19.00 2.83 7.10
C GLN A 119 18.04 1.85 6.38
N PRO A 120 16.93 2.34 5.80
CA PRO A 120 16.04 1.50 5.01
C PRO A 120 16.77 0.86 3.82
N LYS A 121 16.50 -0.42 3.56
CA LYS A 121 17.05 -1.16 2.41
C LYS A 121 15.97 -1.36 1.36
N GLY A 122 16.27 -1.02 0.10
CA GLY A 122 15.39 -1.22 -1.04
C GLY A 122 15.45 -2.68 -1.55
N VAL A 123 14.27 -3.30 -1.65
CA VAL A 123 14.09 -4.62 -2.26
C VAL A 123 13.47 -4.43 -3.63
N CYS A 124 14.20 -4.81 -4.69
CA CYS A 124 13.72 -4.75 -6.06
C CYS A 124 12.82 -5.95 -6.37
N LEU A 125 11.61 -5.69 -6.82
CA LEU A 125 10.60 -6.69 -7.17
C LEU A 125 10.27 -6.58 -8.65
N GLY A 126 10.29 -7.72 -9.35
CA GLY A 126 9.94 -7.81 -10.77
C GLY A 126 8.42 -7.78 -10.99
N GLY A 127 7.96 -7.20 -12.11
CA GLY A 127 6.55 -7.12 -12.46
C GLY A 127 5.88 -8.49 -12.56
N THR A 128 6.48 -9.42 -13.27
CA THR A 128 5.98 -10.81 -13.38
C THR A 128 5.84 -11.50 -12.02
N GLN A 129 6.76 -11.21 -11.09
CA GLN A 129 6.73 -11.77 -9.74
C GLN A 129 5.52 -11.24 -8.95
N LEU A 130 5.27 -9.92 -9.01
CA LEU A 130 4.11 -9.29 -8.39
C LEU A 130 2.80 -9.85 -8.95
N ASP A 131 2.69 -9.97 -10.27
CA ASP A 131 1.51 -10.53 -10.95
C ASP A 131 1.27 -12.00 -10.58
N THR A 132 2.32 -12.81 -10.47
CA THR A 132 2.22 -14.22 -10.08
C THR A 132 1.66 -14.35 -8.66
N ILE A 133 2.17 -13.55 -7.72
CA ILE A 133 1.68 -13.55 -6.32
C ILE A 133 0.23 -13.08 -6.27
N ALA A 134 -0.12 -12.00 -6.97
CA ALA A 134 -1.48 -11.48 -7.01
C ALA A 134 -2.48 -12.51 -7.57
N ARG A 135 -2.12 -13.21 -8.66
CA ARG A 135 -2.93 -14.29 -9.23
C ARG A 135 -3.09 -15.46 -8.26
N SER A 136 -2.03 -15.86 -7.58
CA SER A 136 -2.08 -16.93 -6.59
C SER A 136 -3.02 -16.60 -5.43
N LEU A 137 -3.01 -15.35 -4.95
CA LEU A 137 -3.92 -14.88 -3.91
C LEU A 137 -5.37 -14.83 -4.40
N ALA A 138 -5.61 -14.32 -5.59
CA ALA A 138 -6.96 -14.29 -6.20
C ALA A 138 -7.52 -15.71 -6.37
N GLU A 139 -6.69 -16.66 -6.83
CA GLU A 139 -7.11 -18.07 -6.97
C GLU A 139 -7.37 -18.72 -5.62
N ALA A 140 -6.54 -18.46 -4.60
CA ALA A 140 -6.71 -19.03 -3.26
C ALA A 140 -8.02 -18.57 -2.58
N THR A 141 -8.52 -17.39 -2.92
CA THR A 141 -9.77 -16.84 -2.36
C THR A 141 -10.98 -16.97 -3.28
N ARG A 142 -10.82 -17.55 -4.48
CA ARG A 142 -11.86 -17.63 -5.53
C ARG A 142 -13.18 -18.24 -5.06
N THR A 143 -13.13 -19.24 -4.17
CA THR A 143 -14.33 -19.91 -3.65
C THR A 143 -15.11 -19.10 -2.63
N LEU A 144 -14.56 -17.99 -2.14
CA LEU A 144 -15.21 -17.12 -1.17
C LEU A 144 -16.09 -16.05 -1.83
N ASP A 145 -16.01 -15.89 -3.15
CA ASP A 145 -16.79 -14.92 -3.93
C ASP A 145 -16.74 -13.50 -3.35
N ILE A 146 -15.51 -13.00 -3.15
CA ILE A 146 -15.27 -11.70 -2.56
C ILE A 146 -15.54 -10.61 -3.60
N GLU A 147 -16.56 -9.81 -3.38
CA GLU A 147 -16.92 -8.67 -4.22
C GLU A 147 -16.43 -7.32 -3.67
N ARG A 148 -16.16 -7.24 -2.35
CA ARG A 148 -15.71 -5.99 -1.68
C ARG A 148 -14.56 -6.26 -0.73
N HIS A 149 -13.43 -5.64 -1.02
CA HIS A 149 -12.24 -5.62 -0.17
C HIS A 149 -12.04 -4.24 0.42
N LEU A 150 -11.76 -4.13 1.73
CA LEU A 150 -11.44 -2.86 2.40
C LEU A 150 -9.96 -2.81 2.75
N CYS A 151 -9.26 -1.82 2.18
CA CYS A 151 -7.86 -1.53 2.49
C CYS A 151 -7.76 -0.69 3.78
N LEU A 152 -7.20 -1.26 4.81
CA LEU A 152 -6.95 -0.59 6.09
C LEU A 152 -5.49 -0.20 6.30
N LEU A 153 -4.56 -1.00 5.79
CA LEU A 153 -3.12 -0.71 5.89
C LEU A 153 -2.70 0.34 4.85
N PRO A 154 -1.56 1.01 5.04
CA PRO A 154 -1.03 1.89 4.01
C PRO A 154 -0.76 1.13 2.71
N LEU A 155 -1.28 1.65 1.59
CA LEU A 155 -1.06 1.07 0.26
C LEU A 155 0.42 1.07 -0.17
N ALA A 156 1.23 1.89 0.46
CA ALA A 156 2.68 1.89 0.30
C ALA A 156 3.37 0.65 0.90
N THR A 157 2.67 -0.16 1.70
CA THR A 157 3.19 -1.45 2.18
C THR A 157 2.88 -2.55 1.17
N LEU A 158 3.86 -3.42 0.90
CA LEU A 158 3.72 -4.46 -0.11
C LEU A 158 2.52 -5.39 0.17
N LEU A 159 2.29 -5.72 1.43
CA LEU A 159 1.19 -6.59 1.86
C LEU A 159 -0.16 -6.04 1.39
N GLU A 160 -0.47 -4.78 1.73
CA GLU A 160 -1.74 -4.15 1.32
C GLU A 160 -1.79 -3.88 -0.17
N ASN A 161 -0.68 -3.49 -0.77
CA ASN A 161 -0.62 -3.21 -2.20
C ASN A 161 -1.02 -4.44 -3.03
N ILE A 162 -0.44 -5.59 -2.74
CA ILE A 162 -0.71 -6.82 -3.51
C ILE A 162 -2.03 -7.46 -3.10
N ALA A 163 -2.25 -7.67 -1.80
CA ALA A 163 -3.43 -8.37 -1.31
C ALA A 163 -4.69 -7.50 -1.25
N GLY A 164 -4.55 -6.17 -1.18
CA GLY A 164 -5.67 -5.22 -1.11
C GLY A 164 -6.02 -4.54 -2.44
N ILE A 165 -5.11 -4.52 -3.43
CA ILE A 165 -5.40 -3.93 -4.74
C ILE A 165 -5.27 -4.97 -5.86
N TYR A 166 -4.08 -5.55 -6.06
CA TYR A 166 -3.83 -6.39 -7.24
C TYR A 166 -4.68 -7.66 -7.23
N ALA A 167 -4.68 -8.40 -6.13
CA ALA A 167 -5.44 -9.64 -6.03
C ALA A 167 -6.96 -9.43 -6.09
N PRO A 168 -7.57 -8.47 -5.35
CA PRO A 168 -9.00 -8.21 -5.46
C PRO A 168 -9.42 -7.74 -6.86
N LEU A 169 -8.64 -6.88 -7.52
CA LEU A 169 -8.94 -6.44 -8.90
C LEU A 169 -8.86 -7.60 -9.90
N LEU A 170 -7.93 -8.54 -9.74
CA LEU A 170 -7.87 -9.76 -10.57
C LEU A 170 -9.06 -10.70 -10.31
N ALA A 171 -9.65 -10.65 -9.12
CA ALA A 171 -10.87 -11.34 -8.76
C ALA A 171 -12.16 -10.54 -9.08
N GLU A 172 -12.04 -9.42 -9.84
CA GLU A 172 -13.15 -8.54 -10.22
C GLU A 172 -13.88 -7.89 -9.01
N ALA A 173 -13.22 -7.85 -7.84
CA ALA A 173 -13.77 -7.25 -6.64
C ALA A 173 -13.57 -5.72 -6.60
N THR A 174 -14.45 -5.04 -5.89
CA THR A 174 -14.34 -3.61 -5.58
C THR A 174 -13.37 -3.39 -4.44
N CYS A 175 -12.33 -2.57 -4.65
CA CYS A 175 -11.42 -2.12 -3.60
C CYS A 175 -11.93 -0.83 -2.96
N LEU A 176 -12.22 -0.85 -1.68
CA LEU A 176 -12.54 0.33 -0.88
C LEU A 176 -11.24 0.90 -0.32
N LEU A 177 -10.90 2.12 -0.67
CA LEU A 177 -9.61 2.76 -0.40
C LEU A 177 -9.77 4.04 0.45
N PRO A 178 -10.31 3.95 1.67
CA PRO A 178 -10.49 5.12 2.51
C PRO A 178 -9.13 5.71 2.95
N PRO A 179 -9.01 7.05 3.05
CA PRO A 179 -7.82 7.68 3.58
C PRO A 179 -7.63 7.40 5.07
N ALA A 180 -6.43 7.61 5.58
CA ALA A 180 -6.08 7.39 6.99
C ALA A 180 -6.96 8.20 7.97
N SER A 181 -7.44 9.37 7.56
CA SER A 181 -8.38 10.19 8.34
C SER A 181 -9.72 9.50 8.58
N VAL A 182 -10.18 8.65 7.66
CA VAL A 182 -11.42 7.87 7.78
C VAL A 182 -11.19 6.58 8.54
N THR A 183 -10.14 5.81 8.18
CA THR A 183 -9.81 4.56 8.87
C THR A 183 -9.35 4.77 10.32
N GLY A 184 -8.93 5.99 10.66
CA GLY A 184 -8.32 6.29 11.94
C GLY A 184 -6.90 5.75 12.10
N MET A 185 -6.30 5.26 11.01
CA MET A 185 -4.90 4.82 11.01
C MET A 185 -3.96 6.02 11.16
N SER A 186 -3.04 5.93 12.10
CA SER A 186 -1.99 6.94 12.29
C SER A 186 -0.71 6.31 12.82
N TYR A 187 0.41 7.02 12.68
CA TYR A 187 1.71 6.54 13.18
C TYR A 187 1.83 6.60 14.71
N ALA A 188 0.99 7.37 15.39
CA ALA A 188 0.85 7.35 16.84
C ALA A 188 0.00 6.18 17.36
N GLY A 189 -0.48 5.36 16.46
CA GLY A 189 -1.40 4.25 16.72
C GLY A 189 -2.79 4.50 16.14
N PRO A 190 -3.58 3.44 15.91
CA PRO A 190 -4.90 3.55 15.33
C PRO A 190 -5.92 4.13 16.34
N ASN A 191 -6.81 5.00 15.82
CA ASN A 191 -8.02 5.36 16.54
C ASN A 191 -9.03 4.22 16.42
N VAL A 192 -9.18 3.45 17.48
CA VAL A 192 -9.98 2.21 17.48
C VAL A 192 -11.44 2.48 17.11
N GLN A 193 -12.04 3.58 17.56
CA GLN A 193 -13.44 3.89 17.25
C GLN A 193 -13.65 4.16 15.75
N ARG A 194 -12.76 4.95 15.12
CA ARG A 194 -12.80 5.19 13.68
C ARG A 194 -12.57 3.92 12.88
N LEU A 195 -11.58 3.11 13.29
CA LEU A 195 -11.30 1.83 12.66
C LEU A 195 -12.51 0.91 12.65
N LEU A 196 -13.14 0.72 13.81
CA LEU A 196 -14.32 -0.13 13.94
C LEU A 196 -15.52 0.45 13.18
N GLY A 197 -15.72 1.78 13.24
CA GLY A 197 -16.75 2.48 12.46
C GLY A 197 -16.55 2.28 10.96
N CYS A 198 -15.35 2.49 10.46
CA CYS A 198 -15.00 2.29 9.05
C CYS A 198 -15.31 0.85 8.58
N ILE A 199 -14.93 -0.18 9.36
CA ILE A 199 -15.23 -1.58 9.03
C ILE A 199 -16.74 -1.82 9.04
N THR A 200 -17.45 -1.32 10.05
CA THR A 200 -18.88 -1.53 10.19
C THR A 200 -19.68 -0.87 9.06
N GLU A 201 -19.35 0.39 8.71
CA GLU A 201 -20.04 1.16 7.69
C GLU A 201 -19.73 0.72 6.27
N SER A 202 -18.50 0.22 6.04
CA SER A 202 -18.08 -0.27 4.72
C SER A 202 -18.64 -1.65 4.38
N GLU A 203 -19.06 -2.42 5.38
CA GLU A 203 -19.55 -3.80 5.25
C GLU A 203 -18.68 -4.65 4.30
N PRO A 204 -17.34 -4.72 4.52
CA PRO A 204 -16.45 -5.45 3.63
C PRO A 204 -16.66 -6.96 3.74
N GLN A 205 -16.32 -7.68 2.68
CA GLN A 205 -16.25 -9.13 2.69
C GLN A 205 -14.85 -9.62 3.04
N SER A 206 -13.82 -8.82 2.76
CA SER A 206 -12.45 -9.17 3.09
C SER A 206 -11.62 -7.97 3.59
N LEU A 207 -10.62 -8.30 4.43
CA LEU A 207 -9.62 -7.39 5.01
C LEU A 207 -8.24 -8.02 4.97
N VAL A 208 -7.21 -7.16 4.95
CA VAL A 208 -5.83 -7.55 5.27
C VAL A 208 -5.40 -6.83 6.54
N LEU A 209 -4.82 -7.55 7.49
CA LEU A 209 -4.40 -7.03 8.78
C LEU A 209 -2.97 -7.44 9.12
N VAL A 210 -2.33 -6.65 9.98
CA VAL A 210 -1.17 -7.09 10.76
C VAL A 210 -1.65 -7.62 12.12
N PRO A 211 -0.84 -8.45 12.83
CA PRO A 211 -1.25 -9.03 14.11
C PRO A 211 -1.71 -8.01 15.16
N GLU A 212 -1.13 -6.80 15.13
CA GLU A 212 -1.50 -5.70 16.04
C GLU A 212 -2.95 -5.27 15.84
N LEU A 213 -3.39 -5.11 14.59
CA LEU A 213 -4.77 -4.76 14.28
C LEU A 213 -5.73 -5.91 14.61
N LEU A 214 -5.33 -7.16 14.36
CA LEU A 214 -6.13 -8.31 14.78
C LEU A 214 -6.35 -8.32 16.30
N ARG A 215 -5.31 -8.03 17.11
CA ARG A 215 -5.46 -7.92 18.57
C ARG A 215 -6.49 -6.87 18.96
N LEU A 216 -6.50 -5.72 18.27
CA LEU A 216 -7.48 -4.65 18.51
C LEU A 216 -8.91 -5.11 18.18
N LEU A 217 -9.12 -5.77 17.05
CA LEU A 217 -10.45 -6.27 16.67
C LEU A 217 -10.95 -7.34 17.62
N VAL A 218 -10.09 -8.28 18.04
CA VAL A 218 -10.40 -9.32 19.03
C VAL A 218 -10.77 -8.69 20.38
N ALA A 219 -10.01 -7.68 20.83
CA ALA A 219 -10.30 -6.98 22.07
C ALA A 219 -11.61 -6.18 22.00
N ALA A 220 -11.90 -5.54 20.86
CA ALA A 220 -13.16 -4.85 20.62
C ALA A 220 -14.35 -5.80 20.61
N ALA A 221 -14.20 -6.96 19.95
CA ALA A 221 -15.24 -8.00 19.92
C ALA A 221 -15.53 -8.56 21.31
N GLY A 222 -14.49 -8.72 22.15
CA GLY A 222 -14.65 -9.09 23.56
C GLY A 222 -15.40 -8.04 24.41
N ARG A 223 -15.46 -6.79 23.94
CA ARG A 223 -16.19 -5.68 24.56
C ARG A 223 -17.56 -5.39 23.94
N GLY A 224 -18.00 -6.27 23.03
CA GLY A 224 -19.33 -6.18 22.45
C GLY A 224 -19.41 -5.68 21.01
N TRP A 225 -18.30 -5.21 20.38
CA TRP A 225 -18.31 -4.95 18.94
C TRP A 225 -18.57 -6.25 18.18
N ARG A 226 -19.28 -6.13 17.06
CA ARG A 226 -19.52 -7.25 16.17
C ARG A 226 -19.04 -6.88 14.78
N ALA A 227 -18.25 -7.77 14.19
CA ALA A 227 -17.88 -7.65 12.78
C ALA A 227 -19.15 -7.69 11.92
N PRO A 228 -19.20 -6.94 10.81
CA PRO A 228 -20.33 -7.00 9.90
C PRO A 228 -20.53 -8.42 9.37
N PRO A 229 -21.79 -8.90 9.21
CA PRO A 229 -22.08 -10.25 8.73
C PRO A 229 -21.50 -10.54 7.32
N SER A 230 -21.24 -9.49 6.56
CA SER A 230 -20.59 -9.59 5.25
C SER A 230 -19.14 -10.08 5.31
N LEU A 231 -18.43 -9.90 6.43
CA LEU A 231 -17.02 -10.22 6.56
C LEU A 231 -16.78 -11.74 6.55
N GLN A 232 -16.17 -12.24 5.48
CA GLN A 232 -15.92 -13.65 5.22
C GLN A 232 -14.45 -14.05 5.31
N PHE A 233 -13.53 -13.08 5.11
CA PHE A 233 -12.11 -13.33 5.00
C PHE A 233 -11.28 -12.21 5.63
N VAL A 234 -10.44 -12.56 6.59
CA VAL A 234 -9.47 -11.67 7.22
C VAL A 234 -8.08 -12.30 7.08
N ALA A 235 -7.32 -11.86 6.09
CA ALA A 235 -5.94 -12.27 5.96
C ALA A 235 -5.07 -11.56 7.01
N VAL A 236 -4.22 -12.29 7.71
CA VAL A 236 -3.27 -11.72 8.67
C VAL A 236 -1.86 -12.11 8.29
N GLY A 237 -1.00 -11.11 8.14
CA GLY A 237 0.38 -11.30 7.71
C GLY A 237 1.31 -10.18 8.14
N GLY A 238 2.53 -10.17 7.58
CA GLY A 238 3.55 -9.17 7.87
C GLY A 238 4.35 -9.40 9.16
N ALA A 239 3.88 -10.28 10.05
CA ALA A 239 4.59 -10.75 11.24
C ALA A 239 3.95 -12.06 11.73
N PRO A 240 4.66 -12.88 12.55
CA PRO A 240 4.12 -14.11 13.12
C PRO A 240 2.86 -13.86 13.95
N VAL A 241 1.87 -14.73 13.80
CA VAL A 241 0.63 -14.70 14.58
C VAL A 241 0.70 -15.79 15.67
N SER A 242 0.44 -15.43 16.92
CA SER A 242 0.42 -16.45 17.98
C SER A 242 -0.85 -17.31 17.89
N ILE A 243 -0.71 -18.61 18.18
CA ILE A 243 -1.83 -19.56 18.23
C ILE A 243 -2.93 -19.05 19.17
N GLU A 244 -2.56 -18.49 20.32
CA GLU A 244 -3.51 -17.90 21.28
C GLU A 244 -4.35 -16.79 20.65
N LEU A 245 -3.75 -15.93 19.81
CA LEU A 245 -4.49 -14.86 19.13
C LEU A 245 -5.47 -15.43 18.10
N LEU A 246 -5.08 -16.46 17.35
CA LEU A 246 -5.95 -17.15 16.40
C LEU A 246 -7.14 -17.83 17.12
N GLU A 247 -6.89 -18.52 18.23
CA GLU A 247 -7.94 -19.12 19.06
C GLU A 247 -8.92 -18.08 19.59
N ARG A 248 -8.41 -16.94 20.07
CA ARG A 248 -9.25 -15.83 20.55
C ARG A 248 -10.07 -15.22 19.43
N ALA A 249 -9.50 -15.06 18.23
CA ALA A 249 -10.22 -14.61 17.06
C ALA A 249 -11.36 -15.57 16.67
N GLY A 250 -11.10 -16.89 16.72
CA GLY A 250 -12.12 -17.92 16.50
C GLY A 250 -13.27 -17.85 17.51
N LYS A 251 -12.97 -17.63 18.83
CA LYS A 251 -14.00 -17.50 19.88
C LYS A 251 -14.93 -16.31 19.63
N VAL A 252 -14.46 -15.23 19.01
CA VAL A 252 -15.29 -14.06 18.65
C VAL A 252 -15.78 -14.11 17.20
N ARG A 253 -15.61 -15.24 16.53
CA ARG A 253 -16.09 -15.52 15.17
C ARG A 253 -15.54 -14.60 14.09
N LEU A 254 -14.29 -14.15 14.23
CA LEU A 254 -13.60 -13.49 13.14
C LEU A 254 -13.05 -14.54 12.17
N PRO A 255 -13.33 -14.45 10.85
CA PRO A 255 -12.89 -15.42 9.84
C PRO A 255 -11.41 -15.18 9.45
N VAL A 256 -10.49 -15.52 10.37
CA VAL A 256 -9.06 -15.22 10.25
C VAL A 256 -8.33 -16.35 9.54
N PHE A 257 -7.50 -15.97 8.57
CA PHE A 257 -6.59 -16.84 7.84
C PHE A 257 -5.18 -16.26 7.96
N GLU A 258 -4.25 -17.08 8.40
CA GLU A 258 -2.85 -16.68 8.47
C GLU A 258 -2.20 -16.82 7.09
N GLY A 259 -1.63 -15.72 6.60
CA GLY A 259 -0.82 -15.68 5.39
C GLY A 259 0.64 -15.39 5.77
N TYR A 260 1.56 -16.04 5.11
CA TYR A 260 2.99 -15.84 5.34
C TYR A 260 3.53 -14.87 4.29
#